data_b5115f8ed6bc345ec3c7d4362b7e466d
#
_entry.id   b5115f8ed6bc345ec3c7d4362b7e466d
#
_cell.length_a   1.000
_cell.length_b   1.000
_cell.length_c   1.000
_cell.angle_alpha   90.00
_cell.angle_beta   90.00
_cell.angle_gamma   90.00
#
_symmetry.space_group_name_H-M   'P 1'
#
loop_
_entity.id
_entity.type
_entity.pdbx_description
1 polymer ?
#
loop_
_entity_poly.entity_id
_entity_poly.type
_entity_poly.pdbx_seq_one_letter_code
_entity_poly.pdbx_strand_id
1 'polypeptide(L)'
;QNSEGIKFNSHMESLNYLKQMQLPVIPFYHVYDDFNDVLDEIERIGKIKTDLPFQTDGAVVKIDSLDHRKILGSTSKFPRWAEAFKYPPEEKKTKILDIEINVGRTGVLTPTGILEPTLVSGSTISRVVLHNQDFITEKDIRLGDEVTIRKAGEIIPEVVRVESHTKDSKPFVFPKICPSCGSNVVKIEGEVALRCLN
;
A
#
# COMPACT_ATOMS: atom_id res chain seq x y z
N GLN A 1 1.04 18.13 21.75
CA GLN A 1 2.38 18.29 22.35
C GLN A 1 2.30 19.42 23.36
N ASN A 2 2.50 19.10 24.62
CA ASN A 2 2.53 20.10 25.70
C ASN A 2 3.98 20.50 25.89
N SER A 3 4.31 21.74 25.59
CA SER A 3 5.55 22.38 26.02
C SER A 3 5.26 23.25 27.23
N GLU A 4 5.84 22.97 28.37
CA GLU A 4 5.76 23.84 29.53
C GLU A 4 6.76 25.00 29.38
N GLY A 5 6.29 26.23 29.51
CA GLY A 5 7.12 27.44 29.53
C GLY A 5 7.41 28.06 28.15
N ILE A 6 7.10 27.41 27.00
CA ILE A 6 7.34 27.95 25.65
C ILE A 6 6.05 27.96 24.86
N LYS A 7 5.72 29.11 24.26
CA LYS A 7 4.58 29.25 23.35
C LYS A 7 5.11 29.49 21.93
N PHE A 8 4.56 28.74 20.99
CA PHE A 8 4.80 28.93 19.56
C PHE A 8 3.55 29.49 18.89
N ASN A 9 3.74 30.35 17.90
CA ASN A 9 2.65 30.90 17.09
C ASN A 9 2.46 30.08 15.82
N SER A 10 3.51 29.41 15.35
CA SER A 10 3.47 28.62 14.13
C SER A 10 4.11 27.23 14.30
N HIS A 11 3.79 26.35 13.37
CA HIS A 11 4.39 25.02 13.30
C HIS A 11 5.87 25.10 12.85
N MET A 12 6.16 25.99 11.92
CA MET A 12 7.52 26.26 11.46
C MET A 12 8.41 26.69 12.63
N GLU A 13 7.93 27.60 13.48
CA GLU A 13 8.64 28.05 14.68
C GLU A 13 8.96 26.87 15.62
N SER A 14 7.98 25.98 15.83
CA SER A 14 8.18 24.79 16.69
C SER A 14 9.20 23.81 16.10
N LEU A 15 9.22 23.60 14.79
CA LEU A 15 10.21 22.73 14.13
C LEU A 15 11.62 23.34 14.17
N ASN A 16 11.74 24.65 13.94
CA ASN A 16 13.01 25.36 14.05
C ASN A 16 13.58 25.30 15.47
N TYR A 17 12.73 25.42 16.48
CA TYR A 17 13.14 25.25 17.87
C TYR A 17 13.69 23.84 18.15
N LEU A 18 12.99 22.79 17.70
CA LEU A 18 13.46 21.42 17.82
C LEU A 18 14.82 21.22 17.14
N LYS A 19 15.00 21.81 15.95
CA LYS A 19 16.27 21.77 15.23
C LYS A 19 17.41 22.46 15.98
N GLN A 20 17.14 23.61 16.61
CA GLN A 20 18.11 24.32 17.47
C GLN A 20 18.51 23.47 18.68
N MET A 21 17.58 22.68 19.23
CA MET A 21 17.85 21.72 20.31
C MET A 21 18.54 20.44 19.82
N GLN A 22 18.99 20.39 18.58
CA GLN A 22 19.64 19.23 17.95
C GLN A 22 18.77 17.95 17.93
N LEU A 23 17.46 18.11 18.01
CA LEU A 23 16.52 17.01 17.85
C LEU A 23 16.30 16.72 16.36
N PRO A 24 16.13 15.45 15.95
CA PRO A 24 15.87 15.11 14.55
C PRO A 24 14.51 15.67 14.12
N VAL A 25 14.52 16.45 13.05
CA VAL A 25 13.33 16.93 12.36
C VAL A 25 13.39 16.48 10.90
N ILE A 26 12.23 16.45 10.24
CA ILE A 26 12.20 16.16 8.81
C ILE A 26 13.07 17.16 8.04
N PRO A 27 13.87 16.73 7.04
CA PRO A 27 14.86 17.62 6.40
C PRO A 27 14.25 18.72 5.53
N PHE A 28 13.01 18.57 5.10
CA PHE A 28 12.31 19.56 4.28
C PHE A 28 10.93 19.85 4.86
N TYR A 29 10.73 21.10 5.20
CA TYR A 29 9.46 21.69 5.58
C TYR A 29 9.53 23.18 5.19
N HIS A 30 8.56 23.62 4.39
CA HIS A 30 8.48 24.97 3.91
C HIS A 30 7.08 25.54 4.19
N VAL A 31 7.00 26.85 4.27
CA VAL A 31 5.73 27.57 4.37
C VAL A 31 5.54 28.33 3.06
N TYR A 32 4.37 28.22 2.50
CA TYR A 32 3.96 28.87 1.26
C TYR A 32 2.66 29.63 1.51
N ASP A 33 2.53 30.79 0.86
CA ASP A 33 1.32 31.61 0.89
C ASP A 33 0.39 31.29 -0.29
N ASP A 34 0.94 30.78 -1.39
CA ASP A 34 0.20 30.36 -2.58
C ASP A 34 0.00 28.84 -2.61
N PHE A 35 -1.21 28.42 -2.98
CA PHE A 35 -1.53 27.00 -3.05
C PHE A 35 -0.80 26.26 -4.19
N ASN A 36 -0.48 26.96 -5.29
CA ASN A 36 0.26 26.35 -6.39
C ASN A 36 1.69 26.01 -5.97
N ASP A 37 2.34 26.85 -5.16
CA ASP A 37 3.66 26.57 -4.62
C ASP A 37 3.65 25.33 -3.72
N VAL A 38 2.55 25.10 -2.98
CA VAL A 38 2.36 23.87 -2.19
C VAL A 38 2.25 22.65 -3.10
N LEU A 39 1.53 22.73 -4.22
CA LEU A 39 1.42 21.64 -5.20
C LEU A 39 2.78 21.33 -5.84
N ASP A 40 3.53 22.36 -6.22
CA ASP A 40 4.87 22.21 -6.79
C ASP A 40 5.83 21.54 -5.81
N GLU A 41 5.75 21.88 -4.52
CA GLU A 41 6.56 21.24 -3.48
C GLU A 41 6.18 19.76 -3.27
N ILE A 42 4.88 19.42 -3.29
CA ILE A 42 4.41 18.04 -3.25
C ILE A 42 5.00 17.25 -4.43
N GLU A 43 4.94 17.81 -5.62
CA GLU A 43 5.50 17.18 -6.83
C GLU A 43 7.02 17.03 -6.75
N ARG A 44 7.72 18.06 -6.24
CA ARG A 44 9.17 18.01 -5.99
C ARG A 44 9.55 16.90 -5.05
N ILE A 45 8.86 16.78 -3.91
CA ILE A 45 9.10 15.70 -2.93
C ILE A 45 8.85 14.33 -3.58
N GLY A 46 7.79 14.20 -4.40
CA GLY A 46 7.50 12.98 -5.15
C GLY A 46 8.63 12.54 -6.08
N LYS A 47 9.33 13.50 -6.71
CA LYS A 47 10.46 13.22 -7.60
C LYS A 47 11.71 12.75 -6.86
N ILE A 48 11.96 13.29 -5.65
CA ILE A 48 13.17 13.00 -4.88
C ILE A 48 12.97 11.87 -3.83
N LYS A 49 11.75 11.35 -3.68
CA LYS A 49 11.43 10.39 -2.61
C LYS A 49 12.28 9.12 -2.63
N THR A 50 12.73 8.69 -3.81
CA THR A 50 13.58 7.51 -3.99
C THR A 50 15.02 7.73 -3.55
N ASP A 51 15.47 8.99 -3.50
CA ASP A 51 16.84 9.38 -3.15
C ASP A 51 16.98 9.68 -1.64
N LEU A 52 15.87 9.63 -0.90
CA LEU A 52 15.86 9.89 0.52
C LEU A 52 16.41 8.69 1.30
N PRO A 53 17.11 8.93 2.43
CA PRO A 53 17.64 7.87 3.28
C PRO A 53 16.54 7.13 4.10
N PHE A 54 15.28 7.44 3.85
CA PHE A 54 14.11 6.84 4.49
C PHE A 54 12.97 6.74 3.47
N GLN A 55 12.08 5.79 3.68
CA GLN A 55 10.89 5.62 2.85
C GLN A 55 9.86 6.72 3.16
N THR A 56 9.22 7.24 2.10
CA THR A 56 8.12 8.20 2.22
C THR A 56 7.00 7.84 1.24
N ASP A 57 5.77 7.74 1.75
CA ASP A 57 4.57 7.39 0.99
C ASP A 57 3.73 8.60 0.60
N GLY A 58 4.06 9.77 1.17
CA GLY A 58 3.29 10.98 0.92
C GLY A 58 3.87 12.25 1.51
N ALA A 59 3.14 13.33 1.33
CA ALA A 59 3.39 14.62 1.93
C ALA A 59 2.19 15.03 2.79
N VAL A 60 2.41 15.77 3.85
CA VAL A 60 1.34 16.31 4.70
C VAL A 60 1.36 17.83 4.64
N VAL A 61 0.30 18.41 4.09
CA VAL A 61 0.06 19.85 4.09
C VAL A 61 -0.63 20.23 5.40
N LYS A 62 -0.16 21.27 6.04
CA LYS A 62 -0.71 21.73 7.33
C LYS A 62 -0.83 23.24 7.36
N ILE A 63 -1.88 23.74 7.97
CA ILE A 63 -1.94 25.18 8.29
C ILE A 63 -0.83 25.51 9.27
N ASP A 64 0.01 26.50 8.97
CA ASP A 64 1.19 26.84 9.79
C ASP A 64 0.78 27.52 11.10
N SER A 65 -0.15 28.49 11.07
CA SER A 65 -0.63 29.20 12.24
C SER A 65 -1.32 28.27 13.25
N LEU A 66 -0.82 28.21 14.48
CA LEU A 66 -1.39 27.39 15.55
C LEU A 66 -2.73 27.92 16.04
N ASP A 67 -2.98 29.21 15.95
CA ASP A 67 -4.27 29.79 16.31
C ASP A 67 -5.34 29.49 15.24
N HIS A 68 -5.00 29.54 13.96
CA HIS A 68 -5.89 29.08 12.91
C HIS A 68 -6.24 27.58 13.04
N ARG A 69 -5.30 26.75 13.49
CA ARG A 69 -5.61 25.33 13.78
C ARG A 69 -6.66 25.16 14.87
N LYS A 70 -6.62 25.98 15.91
CA LYS A 70 -7.63 25.97 16.98
C LYS A 70 -9.02 26.35 16.45
N ILE A 71 -9.08 27.35 15.57
CA ILE A 71 -10.35 27.80 14.94
C ILE A 71 -10.91 26.71 14.04
N LEU A 72 -10.09 26.08 13.21
CA LEU A 72 -10.49 25.00 12.30
C LEU A 72 -10.92 23.74 13.06
N GLY A 73 -10.27 23.46 14.18
CA GLY A 73 -10.56 22.31 15.02
C GLY A 73 -10.30 20.96 14.36
N SER A 74 -11.01 19.95 14.87
CA SER A 74 -10.88 18.56 14.43
C SER A 74 -12.25 17.90 14.36
N THR A 75 -12.39 16.89 13.50
CA THR A 75 -13.50 15.93 13.55
C THR A 75 -13.20 14.87 14.61
N SER A 76 -14.09 13.90 14.79
CA SER A 76 -13.84 12.73 15.64
C SER A 76 -12.69 11.85 15.16
N LYS A 77 -12.30 11.95 13.88
CA LYS A 77 -11.32 11.07 13.24
C LYS A 77 -10.03 11.77 12.80
N PHE A 78 -10.10 13.03 12.38
CA PHE A 78 -8.96 13.76 11.80
C PHE A 78 -9.04 15.27 12.03
N PRO A 79 -7.89 15.97 12.04
CA PRO A 79 -7.84 17.42 12.11
C PRO A 79 -8.29 18.06 10.79
N ARG A 80 -8.95 19.23 10.87
CA ARG A 80 -9.36 20.00 9.68
C ARG A 80 -8.26 20.90 9.12
N TRP A 81 -7.17 21.04 9.83
CA TRP A 81 -6.03 21.88 9.49
C TRP A 81 -4.85 21.11 8.85
N ALA A 82 -5.03 19.82 8.56
CA ALA A 82 -4.01 18.99 7.92
C ALA A 82 -4.66 18.09 6.87
N GLU A 83 -3.99 17.95 5.73
CA GLU A 83 -4.37 17.06 4.64
C GLU A 83 -3.16 16.24 4.20
N ALA A 84 -3.36 14.93 4.03
CA ALA A 84 -2.31 14.03 3.58
C ALA A 84 -2.46 13.74 2.09
N PHE A 85 -1.41 14.03 1.33
CA PHE A 85 -1.30 13.64 -0.07
C PHE A 85 -0.46 12.36 -0.16
N LYS A 86 -1.02 11.28 -0.71
CA LYS A 86 -0.31 10.05 -0.96
C LYS A 86 0.08 9.94 -2.44
N TYR A 87 1.36 9.62 -2.68
CA TYR A 87 1.81 9.37 -4.03
C TYR A 87 1.18 8.09 -4.58
N PRO A 88 0.95 8.02 -5.90
CA PRO A 88 0.54 6.76 -6.52
C PRO A 88 1.56 5.67 -6.20
N PRO A 89 1.09 4.45 -5.85
CA PRO A 89 1.98 3.34 -5.60
C PRO A 89 2.74 2.96 -6.88
N GLU A 90 3.98 2.52 -6.70
CA GLU A 90 4.79 2.02 -7.81
C GLU A 90 4.17 0.73 -8.37
N GLU A 91 3.92 0.71 -9.67
CA GLU A 91 3.44 -0.46 -10.42
C GLU A 91 4.58 -1.06 -11.24
N LYS A 92 4.72 -2.39 -11.22
CA LYS A 92 5.68 -3.13 -12.04
C LYS A 92 5.03 -4.32 -12.71
N LYS A 93 5.53 -4.66 -13.89
CA LYS A 93 5.15 -5.87 -14.60
C LYS A 93 6.00 -7.04 -14.14
N THR A 94 5.37 -8.19 -14.02
CA THR A 94 6.02 -9.47 -13.69
C THR A 94 5.22 -10.62 -14.29
N LYS A 95 5.79 -11.83 -14.26
CA LYS A 95 5.15 -13.03 -14.78
C LYS A 95 4.67 -13.93 -13.65
N ILE A 96 3.47 -14.50 -13.79
CA ILE A 96 2.98 -15.57 -12.92
C ILE A 96 3.61 -16.89 -13.36
N LEU A 97 4.48 -17.42 -12.52
CA LEU A 97 5.18 -18.70 -12.79
C LEU A 97 4.33 -19.89 -12.36
N ASP A 98 3.63 -19.78 -11.21
CA ASP A 98 2.78 -20.82 -10.66
C ASP A 98 1.71 -20.23 -9.74
N ILE A 99 0.72 -21.04 -9.37
CA ILE A 99 -0.30 -20.69 -8.36
C ILE A 99 -0.39 -21.86 -7.36
N GLU A 100 0.05 -21.60 -6.15
CA GLU A 100 -0.05 -22.54 -5.03
C GLU A 100 -1.32 -22.33 -4.22
N ILE A 101 -1.88 -23.42 -3.67
CA ILE A 101 -3.01 -23.35 -2.76
C ILE A 101 -2.53 -23.56 -1.33
N ASN A 102 -2.72 -22.56 -0.48
CA ASN A 102 -2.47 -22.65 0.95
C ASN A 102 -3.78 -22.91 1.70
N VAL A 103 -3.73 -23.84 2.64
CA VAL A 103 -4.90 -24.19 3.48
C VAL A 103 -4.72 -23.54 4.85
N GLY A 104 -5.60 -22.62 5.19
CA GLY A 104 -5.61 -21.93 6.49
C GLY A 104 -6.14 -22.82 7.62
N ARG A 105 -5.94 -22.40 8.88
CA ARG A 105 -6.40 -23.13 10.08
C ARG A 105 -7.92 -23.35 10.11
N THR A 106 -8.68 -22.52 9.44
CA THR A 106 -10.13 -22.63 9.33
C THR A 106 -10.58 -23.43 8.10
N GLY A 107 -9.65 -24.11 7.41
CA GLY A 107 -9.92 -24.86 6.20
C GLY A 107 -10.04 -24.02 4.91
N VAL A 108 -9.90 -22.70 4.99
CA VAL A 108 -9.98 -21.82 3.80
C VAL A 108 -8.81 -22.10 2.86
N LEU A 109 -9.10 -22.30 1.57
CA LEU A 109 -8.11 -22.42 0.51
C LEU A 109 -7.79 -21.03 -0.05
N THR A 110 -6.56 -20.59 0.13
CA THR A 110 -6.07 -19.29 -0.34
C THR A 110 -5.06 -19.50 -1.47
N PRO A 111 -5.37 -19.08 -2.69
CA PRO A 111 -4.42 -19.11 -3.80
C PRO A 111 -3.35 -18.04 -3.63
N THR A 112 -2.10 -18.43 -3.88
CA THR A 112 -0.93 -17.55 -3.87
C THR A 112 -0.20 -17.68 -5.19
N GLY A 113 -0.09 -16.57 -5.92
CA GLY A 113 0.70 -16.52 -7.15
C GLY A 113 2.19 -16.49 -6.83
N ILE A 114 2.93 -17.37 -7.48
CA ILE A 114 4.40 -17.37 -7.51
C ILE A 114 4.80 -16.53 -8.72
N LEU A 115 5.58 -15.49 -8.47
CA LEU A 115 5.97 -14.49 -9.46
C LEU A 115 7.45 -14.61 -9.83
N GLU A 116 7.78 -14.17 -11.02
CA GLU A 116 9.15 -13.81 -11.32
C GLU A 116 9.61 -12.71 -10.37
N PRO A 117 10.73 -12.90 -9.63
CA PRO A 117 11.15 -11.94 -8.61
C PRO A 117 11.32 -10.54 -9.18
N THR A 118 10.56 -9.58 -8.68
CA THR A 118 10.50 -8.21 -9.20
C THR A 118 10.64 -7.19 -8.07
N LEU A 119 11.52 -6.21 -8.25
CA LEU A 119 11.73 -5.14 -7.28
C LEU A 119 10.62 -4.10 -7.38
N VAL A 120 9.87 -3.91 -6.27
CA VAL A 120 8.80 -2.91 -6.14
C VAL A 120 8.97 -2.16 -4.83
N SER A 121 9.07 -0.84 -4.87
CA SER A 121 9.23 0.02 -3.70
C SER A 121 10.27 -0.53 -2.71
N GLY A 122 11.49 -0.79 -3.21
CA GLY A 122 12.64 -1.19 -2.39
C GLY A 122 12.63 -2.63 -1.87
N SER A 123 11.65 -3.47 -2.21
CA SER A 123 11.68 -4.90 -1.86
C SER A 123 11.35 -5.82 -3.04
N THR A 124 12.00 -6.98 -3.07
CA THR A 124 11.74 -8.00 -4.10
C THR A 124 10.48 -8.79 -3.76
N ILE A 125 9.51 -8.75 -4.67
CA ILE A 125 8.27 -9.50 -4.58
C ILE A 125 8.40 -10.75 -5.45
N SER A 126 8.18 -11.91 -4.85
CA SER A 126 8.13 -13.21 -5.53
C SER A 126 6.83 -13.97 -5.28
N ARG A 127 5.96 -13.45 -4.42
CA ARG A 127 4.67 -14.06 -4.06
C ARG A 127 3.60 -13.00 -3.91
N VAL A 128 2.38 -13.31 -4.33
CA VAL A 128 1.21 -12.42 -4.20
C VAL A 128 -0.02 -13.23 -3.84
N VAL A 129 -0.82 -12.73 -2.90
CA VAL A 129 -2.09 -13.38 -2.56
C VAL A 129 -3.12 -13.09 -3.67
N LEU A 130 -3.78 -14.14 -4.16
CA LEU A 130 -4.82 -14.05 -5.19
C LEU A 130 -6.23 -14.21 -4.58
N HIS A 131 -6.36 -13.98 -3.30
CA HIS A 131 -7.57 -13.94 -2.50
C HIS A 131 -8.43 -15.23 -2.55
N ASN A 132 -9.10 -15.50 -3.66
CA ASN A 132 -10.01 -16.63 -3.84
C ASN A 132 -10.21 -16.98 -5.34
N GLN A 133 -11.02 -17.99 -5.62
CA GLN A 133 -11.32 -18.42 -6.98
C GLN A 133 -12.02 -17.33 -7.80
N ASP A 134 -12.96 -16.62 -7.19
CA ASP A 134 -13.76 -15.60 -7.88
C ASP A 134 -12.87 -14.46 -8.36
N PHE A 135 -11.89 -14.03 -7.55
CA PHE A 135 -10.88 -13.01 -7.92
C PHE A 135 -10.03 -13.45 -9.14
N ILE A 136 -9.58 -14.72 -9.16
CA ILE A 136 -8.80 -15.26 -10.29
C ILE A 136 -9.64 -15.29 -11.56
N THR A 137 -10.91 -15.69 -11.44
CA THR A 137 -11.84 -15.76 -12.57
C THR A 137 -12.22 -14.37 -13.09
N GLU A 138 -12.52 -13.43 -12.20
CA GLU A 138 -12.92 -12.06 -12.55
C GLU A 138 -11.80 -11.31 -13.30
N LYS A 139 -10.57 -11.49 -12.84
CA LYS A 139 -9.40 -10.88 -13.48
C LYS A 139 -8.81 -11.72 -14.61
N ASP A 140 -9.37 -12.90 -14.89
CA ASP A 140 -8.88 -13.88 -15.87
C ASP A 140 -7.38 -14.17 -15.70
N ILE A 141 -6.95 -14.41 -14.45
CA ILE A 141 -5.56 -14.70 -14.13
C ILE A 141 -5.22 -16.14 -14.49
N ARG A 142 -4.18 -16.33 -15.29
CA ARG A 142 -3.73 -17.65 -15.77
C ARG A 142 -2.24 -17.87 -15.43
N LEU A 143 -1.86 -19.13 -15.37
CA LEU A 143 -0.45 -19.51 -15.29
C LEU A 143 0.28 -19.01 -16.54
N GLY A 144 1.42 -18.39 -16.37
CA GLY A 144 2.25 -17.86 -17.44
C GLY A 144 1.92 -16.44 -17.88
N ASP A 145 0.89 -15.80 -17.30
CA ASP A 145 0.50 -14.44 -17.64
C ASP A 145 1.51 -13.39 -17.21
N GLU A 146 1.57 -12.32 -18.00
CA GLU A 146 2.20 -11.07 -17.57
C GLU A 146 1.15 -10.23 -16.82
N VAL A 147 1.49 -9.85 -15.59
CA VAL A 147 0.61 -9.09 -14.69
C VAL A 147 1.30 -7.85 -14.16
N THR A 148 0.51 -6.81 -13.90
CA THR A 148 0.98 -5.66 -13.15
C THR A 148 0.70 -5.85 -11.67
N ILE A 149 1.72 -5.69 -10.87
CA ILE A 149 1.67 -5.74 -9.40
C ILE A 149 2.02 -4.39 -8.79
N ARG A 150 1.51 -4.16 -7.60
CA ARG A 150 1.88 -3.04 -6.72
C ARG A 150 1.84 -3.50 -5.26
N LYS A 151 2.29 -2.64 -4.36
CA LYS A 151 2.07 -2.83 -2.92
C LYS A 151 0.91 -1.95 -2.46
N ALA A 152 -0.16 -2.56 -1.96
CA ALA A 152 -1.22 -1.85 -1.27
C ALA A 152 -0.70 -1.30 0.06
N GLY A 153 -0.85 0.03 0.27
CA GLY A 153 -0.32 0.69 1.47
C GLY A 153 1.20 0.52 1.64
N GLU A 154 1.94 0.31 0.54
CA GLU A 154 3.40 0.09 0.49
C GLU A 154 3.89 -1.19 1.22
N ILE A 155 2.98 -2.06 1.63
CA ILE A 155 3.29 -3.26 2.43
C ILE A 155 2.85 -4.53 1.71
N ILE A 156 1.58 -4.63 1.28
CA ILE A 156 0.97 -5.88 0.82
C ILE A 156 0.99 -5.96 -0.71
N PRO A 157 1.68 -6.95 -1.31
CA PRO A 157 1.65 -7.15 -2.75
C PRO A 157 0.24 -7.54 -3.23
N GLU A 158 -0.20 -6.92 -4.32
CA GLU A 158 -1.47 -7.24 -4.99
C GLU A 158 -1.32 -7.23 -6.51
N VAL A 159 -2.10 -8.05 -7.19
CA VAL A 159 -2.24 -8.01 -8.67
C VAL A 159 -3.26 -6.92 -9.01
N VAL A 160 -2.82 -5.92 -9.75
CA VAL A 160 -3.67 -4.83 -10.23
C VAL A 160 -4.50 -5.29 -11.42
N ARG A 161 -3.82 -5.83 -12.44
CA ARG A 161 -4.44 -6.29 -13.69
C ARG A 161 -3.57 -7.31 -14.42
N VAL A 162 -4.18 -8.08 -15.29
CA VAL A 162 -3.49 -8.89 -16.31
C VAL A 162 -3.14 -7.96 -17.47
N GLU A 163 -1.89 -7.94 -17.90
CA GLU A 163 -1.42 -7.15 -19.03
C GLU A 163 -1.60 -7.92 -20.36
N SER A 164 -1.22 -9.20 -20.33
CA SER A 164 -1.34 -10.06 -21.50
C SER A 164 -1.34 -11.53 -21.13
N HIS A 165 -2.07 -12.33 -21.90
CA HIS A 165 -1.95 -13.78 -21.93
C HIS A 165 -0.82 -14.17 -22.89
N THR A 166 0.14 -14.92 -22.40
CA THR A 166 1.19 -15.48 -23.25
C THR A 166 0.68 -16.71 -24.01
N LYS A 167 1.41 -17.17 -25.04
CA LYS A 167 1.04 -18.39 -25.78
C LYS A 167 0.95 -19.65 -24.91
N ASP A 168 1.65 -19.64 -23.79
CA ASP A 168 1.73 -20.75 -22.84
C ASP A 168 0.78 -20.55 -21.64
N SER A 169 -0.02 -19.46 -21.62
CA SER A 169 -0.95 -19.19 -20.54
C SER A 169 -2.02 -20.27 -20.45
N LYS A 170 -2.20 -20.82 -19.23
CA LYS A 170 -3.17 -21.85 -18.93
C LYS A 170 -4.10 -21.41 -17.81
N PRO A 171 -5.43 -21.60 -17.95
CA PRO A 171 -6.36 -21.36 -16.85
C PRO A 171 -5.95 -22.17 -15.62
N PHE A 172 -6.01 -21.54 -14.46
CA PHE A 172 -5.77 -22.24 -13.19
C PHE A 172 -7.03 -23.01 -12.77
N VAL A 173 -6.86 -24.30 -12.48
CA VAL A 173 -7.95 -25.16 -12.04
C VAL A 173 -7.81 -25.41 -10.54
N PHE A 174 -8.81 -24.97 -9.76
CA PHE A 174 -8.83 -25.21 -8.33
C PHE A 174 -8.96 -26.69 -8.01
N PRO A 175 -8.22 -27.17 -6.97
CA PRO A 175 -8.32 -28.57 -6.56
C PRO A 175 -9.69 -28.87 -5.94
N LYS A 176 -10.28 -30.01 -6.29
CA LYS A 176 -11.49 -30.55 -5.67
C LYS A 176 -11.19 -31.30 -4.37
N ILE A 177 -9.93 -31.62 -4.16
CA ILE A 177 -9.40 -32.35 -3.00
C ILE A 177 -8.42 -31.44 -2.28
N CYS A 178 -8.53 -31.38 -0.97
CA CYS A 178 -7.66 -30.57 -0.12
C CYS A 178 -6.19 -31.05 -0.23
N PRO A 179 -5.25 -30.17 -0.60
CA PRO A 179 -3.86 -30.56 -0.74
C PRO A 179 -3.18 -30.92 0.59
N SER A 180 -3.79 -30.53 1.73
CA SER A 180 -3.25 -30.79 3.06
C SER A 180 -3.70 -32.13 3.65
N CYS A 181 -4.96 -32.56 3.44
CA CYS A 181 -5.51 -33.74 4.13
C CYS A 181 -6.24 -34.71 3.23
N GLY A 182 -6.39 -34.44 1.93
CA GLY A 182 -7.08 -35.33 0.98
C GLY A 182 -8.61 -35.33 1.04
N SER A 183 -9.22 -34.53 1.92
CA SER A 183 -10.69 -34.43 2.03
C SER A 183 -11.28 -33.56 0.88
N ASN A 184 -12.58 -33.69 0.65
CA ASN A 184 -13.26 -32.88 -0.36
C ASN A 184 -13.22 -31.39 -0.02
N VAL A 185 -13.09 -30.57 -1.05
CA VAL A 185 -13.18 -29.10 -1.00
C VAL A 185 -14.57 -28.69 -1.47
N VAL A 186 -15.22 -27.79 -0.73
CA VAL A 186 -16.56 -27.31 -1.02
C VAL A 186 -16.61 -25.77 -1.05
N LYS A 187 -17.59 -25.25 -1.77
CA LYS A 187 -17.98 -23.83 -1.68
C LYS A 187 -19.22 -23.75 -0.79
N ILE A 188 -19.12 -23.07 0.34
CA ILE A 188 -20.25 -22.89 1.26
C ILE A 188 -21.13 -21.77 0.70
N GLU A 189 -22.46 -21.97 0.74
CA GLU A 189 -23.41 -20.97 0.30
C GLU A 189 -23.23 -19.65 1.05
N GLY A 190 -23.14 -18.53 0.31
CA GLY A 190 -22.87 -17.20 0.86
C GLY A 190 -21.38 -16.89 1.12
N GLU A 191 -20.45 -17.85 0.93
CA GLU A 191 -19.01 -17.60 1.01
C GLU A 191 -18.36 -17.56 -0.38
N VAL A 192 -17.38 -16.68 -0.54
CA VAL A 192 -16.54 -16.59 -1.75
C VAL A 192 -15.36 -17.58 -1.74
N ALA A 193 -14.99 -18.07 -0.56
CA ALA A 193 -13.85 -18.95 -0.39
C ALA A 193 -14.22 -20.43 -0.53
N LEU A 194 -13.33 -21.21 -1.13
CA LEU A 194 -13.37 -22.67 -1.07
C LEU A 194 -12.82 -23.16 0.28
N ARG A 195 -13.43 -24.19 0.84
CA ARG A 195 -13.05 -24.77 2.14
C ARG A 195 -12.87 -26.27 2.12
N CYS A 196 -11.90 -26.72 2.90
CA CYS A 196 -11.81 -28.07 3.41
C CYS A 196 -12.62 -28.18 4.70
N LEU A 197 -13.51 -29.16 4.80
CA LEU A 197 -14.36 -29.36 5.99
C LEU A 197 -13.72 -30.22 7.08
N ASN A 198 -12.53 -30.74 6.84
CA ASN A 198 -11.80 -31.53 7.83
C ASN A 198 -11.04 -30.64 8.80
#